data_e36c49a2c068efd0fb0c5be8c473f600
#
_entry.id   e36c49a2c068efd0fb0c5be8c473f600
#
_cell.length_a   1.000
_cell.length_b   1.000
_cell.length_c   1.000
_cell.angle_alpha   90.00
_cell.angle_beta   90.00
_cell.angle_gamma   90.00
#
_symmetry.space_group_name_H-M   'P 1'
#
loop_
_entity.id
_entity.type
_entity.pdbx_description
1 polymer ?
#
loop_
_entity_poly.entity_id
_entity_poly.type
_entity_poly.pdbx_seq_one_letter_code
_entity_poly.pdbx_strand_id
1 'polypeptide(L)'
;SAQKEAARATEAGFDLIVAAGGDGTINEIVSGMSPFDKRPKLAIIPTGTTNDFARALKIPRNKPLAAVEMIGKNQTLNIDVGQVNDAEYFINIAAGGSLTELTYSVPSRLKTAFGYLAYLAKGVDLLPQIRKRKVKVTHDDGVFEGEISMFFAALTNSVGGFEKIAPDAKLDDGLFTLILVKTDNLFELLALISMVIKGSHVDDVNIEYLKSSQIKVEPLTDKKMMINVDGEYGGDAPVTFRNLHGHIEIFVNLDEINNDHYLGDEEEEDLEAVAQKFAEEAEQLKEEVK
;
A
#
# COMPACT_ATOMS: atom_id res chain seq x y z
N SER A 1 22.91 -1.42 -6.41
CA SER A 1 21.47 -1.60 -6.24
C SER A 1 20.74 -1.36 -7.54
N ALA A 2 19.53 -1.85 -7.67
CA ALA A 2 18.67 -1.63 -8.83
C ALA A 2 18.42 -0.14 -9.07
N GLN A 3 18.28 0.65 -8.00
CA GLN A 3 18.12 2.10 -8.07
C GLN A 3 19.24 2.80 -8.83
N LYS A 4 20.51 2.45 -8.54
CA LYS A 4 21.67 3.08 -9.21
C LYS A 4 21.72 2.72 -10.69
N GLU A 5 21.40 1.49 -11.06
CA GLU A 5 21.38 1.06 -12.45
C GLU A 5 20.23 1.69 -13.22
N ALA A 6 19.05 1.82 -12.60
CA ALA A 6 17.92 2.51 -13.20
C ALA A 6 18.23 4.00 -13.46
N ALA A 7 18.85 4.68 -12.49
CA ALA A 7 19.31 6.07 -12.69
C ALA A 7 20.33 6.19 -13.84
N ARG A 8 21.34 5.30 -13.87
CA ARG A 8 22.34 5.25 -14.94
C ARG A 8 21.71 5.02 -16.32
N ALA A 9 20.76 4.07 -16.41
CA ALA A 9 20.06 3.78 -17.67
C ALA A 9 19.20 4.96 -18.13
N THR A 10 18.52 5.61 -17.20
CA THR A 10 17.71 6.82 -17.48
C THR A 10 18.58 7.96 -17.98
N GLU A 11 19.68 8.26 -17.30
CA GLU A 11 20.65 9.27 -17.71
C GLU A 11 21.27 8.97 -19.08
N ALA A 12 21.55 7.70 -19.37
CA ALA A 12 22.07 7.24 -20.65
C ALA A 12 21.03 7.28 -21.78
N GLY A 13 19.77 7.61 -21.49
CA GLY A 13 18.71 7.77 -22.49
C GLY A 13 18.18 6.45 -23.07
N PHE A 14 18.17 5.38 -22.29
CA PHE A 14 17.49 4.14 -22.70
C PHE A 14 15.99 4.40 -22.84
N ASP A 15 15.34 3.72 -23.79
CA ASP A 15 13.90 3.86 -24.03
C ASP A 15 13.06 2.92 -23.16
N LEU A 16 13.67 1.84 -22.65
CA LEU A 16 13.00 0.80 -21.88
C LEU A 16 13.90 0.26 -20.76
N ILE A 17 13.34 0.12 -19.57
CA ILE A 17 13.91 -0.68 -18.46
C ILE A 17 12.99 -1.88 -18.22
N VAL A 18 13.57 -3.08 -18.15
CA VAL A 18 12.86 -4.31 -17.78
C VAL A 18 13.26 -4.69 -16.36
N ALA A 19 12.30 -4.66 -15.46
CA ALA A 19 12.46 -5.02 -14.05
C ALA A 19 12.05 -6.49 -13.82
N ALA A 20 13.01 -7.36 -13.53
CA ALA A 20 12.74 -8.72 -13.08
C ALA A 20 12.96 -8.80 -11.57
N GLY A 21 11.88 -8.83 -10.76
CA GLY A 21 11.98 -8.79 -9.31
C GLY A 21 10.63 -8.76 -8.60
N GLY A 22 10.66 -8.55 -7.29
CA GLY A 22 9.50 -8.27 -6.45
C GLY A 22 9.34 -6.77 -6.18
N ASP A 23 8.37 -6.42 -5.33
CA ASP A 23 7.97 -5.03 -5.04
C ASP A 23 9.15 -4.13 -4.63
N GLY A 24 10.05 -4.60 -3.77
CA GLY A 24 11.24 -3.84 -3.37
C GLY A 24 12.19 -3.53 -4.54
N THR A 25 12.40 -4.47 -5.47
CA THR A 25 13.23 -4.22 -6.66
C THR A 25 12.58 -3.20 -7.59
N ILE A 26 11.25 -3.28 -7.74
CA ILE A 26 10.49 -2.36 -8.59
C ILE A 26 10.51 -0.95 -7.97
N ASN A 27 10.33 -0.84 -6.66
CA ASN A 27 10.43 0.43 -5.93
C ASN A 27 11.83 1.06 -6.09
N GLU A 28 12.92 0.28 -5.94
CA GLU A 28 14.28 0.77 -6.20
C GLU A 28 14.44 1.32 -7.63
N ILE A 29 13.89 0.62 -8.64
CA ILE A 29 13.98 1.05 -10.04
C ILE A 29 13.20 2.35 -10.26
N VAL A 30 11.95 2.42 -9.77
CA VAL A 30 11.13 3.64 -9.85
C VAL A 30 11.82 4.80 -9.14
N SER A 31 12.37 4.57 -7.94
CA SER A 31 13.13 5.57 -7.20
C SER A 31 14.37 6.07 -7.96
N GLY A 32 15.00 5.19 -8.75
CA GLY A 32 16.13 5.57 -9.58
C GLY A 32 15.75 6.39 -10.82
N MET A 33 14.56 6.14 -11.37
CA MET A 33 14.05 6.84 -12.57
C MET A 33 13.40 8.19 -12.22
N SER A 34 12.73 8.27 -11.07
CA SER A 34 11.82 9.37 -10.71
C SER A 34 12.46 10.77 -10.70
N PRO A 35 13.74 10.96 -10.32
CA PRO A 35 14.37 12.28 -10.32
C PRO A 35 14.57 12.93 -11.69
N PHE A 36 14.43 12.17 -12.79
CA PHE A 36 14.69 12.65 -14.14
C PHE A 36 13.41 13.15 -14.81
N ASP A 37 13.54 14.19 -15.65
CA ASP A 37 12.41 14.72 -16.43
C ASP A 37 12.00 13.77 -17.57
N LYS A 38 12.99 13.15 -18.21
CA LYS A 38 12.76 12.16 -19.27
C LYS A 38 13.08 10.76 -18.73
N ARG A 39 12.09 9.91 -18.68
CA ARG A 39 12.18 8.56 -18.14
C ARG A 39 11.92 7.51 -19.20
N PRO A 40 12.64 6.38 -19.19
CA PRO A 40 12.31 5.21 -20.00
C PRO A 40 10.96 4.62 -19.60
N LYS A 41 10.33 3.87 -20.49
CA LYS A 41 9.20 3.01 -20.13
C LYS A 41 9.66 1.90 -19.20
N LEU A 42 8.79 1.47 -18.30
CA LEU A 42 9.07 0.38 -17.38
C LEU A 42 8.25 -0.86 -17.76
N ALA A 43 8.90 -2.00 -17.87
CA ALA A 43 8.27 -3.30 -17.99
C ALA A 43 8.61 -4.15 -16.78
N ILE A 44 7.64 -4.94 -16.27
CA ILE A 44 7.80 -5.76 -15.08
C ILE A 44 7.65 -7.23 -15.42
N ILE A 45 8.60 -8.04 -14.94
CA ILE A 45 8.50 -9.50 -14.87
C ILE A 45 8.47 -9.88 -13.38
N PRO A 46 7.28 -10.18 -12.82
CA PRO A 46 7.14 -10.43 -11.40
C PRO A 46 7.80 -11.74 -10.99
N THR A 47 8.80 -11.67 -10.11
CA THR A 47 9.54 -12.84 -9.58
C THR A 47 9.64 -12.83 -8.06
N GLY A 48 8.98 -11.88 -7.39
CA GLY A 48 8.90 -11.80 -5.93
C GLY A 48 7.84 -12.74 -5.35
N THR A 49 7.65 -12.64 -4.04
CA THR A 49 6.68 -13.47 -3.30
C THR A 49 5.26 -12.90 -3.40
N THR A 50 5.06 -11.61 -3.11
CA THR A 50 3.74 -10.98 -3.04
C THR A 50 3.37 -10.31 -4.36
N ASN A 51 4.30 -9.52 -4.92
CA ASN A 51 4.14 -8.79 -6.18
C ASN A 51 2.86 -7.94 -6.19
N ASP A 52 2.63 -7.17 -5.13
CA ASP A 52 1.42 -6.33 -4.95
C ASP A 52 1.27 -5.31 -6.08
N PHE A 53 2.37 -4.66 -6.48
CA PHE A 53 2.35 -3.71 -7.57
C PHE A 53 2.01 -4.34 -8.92
N ALA A 54 2.59 -5.51 -9.22
CA ALA A 54 2.24 -6.25 -10.42
C ALA A 54 0.78 -6.74 -10.39
N ARG A 55 0.25 -7.04 -9.20
CA ARG A 55 -1.16 -7.38 -8.99
C ARG A 55 -2.07 -6.20 -9.35
N ALA A 56 -1.78 -5.01 -8.82
CA ALA A 56 -2.54 -3.79 -9.12
C ALA A 56 -2.53 -3.45 -10.63
N LEU A 57 -1.40 -3.70 -11.29
CA LEU A 57 -1.22 -3.50 -12.73
C LEU A 57 -1.78 -4.64 -13.61
N LYS A 58 -2.41 -5.67 -13.00
CA LYS A 58 -2.92 -6.87 -13.69
C LYS A 58 -1.86 -7.58 -14.55
N ILE A 59 -0.59 -7.53 -14.11
CA ILE A 59 0.52 -8.23 -14.76
C ILE A 59 0.51 -9.70 -14.31
N PRO A 60 0.62 -10.67 -15.24
CA PRO A 60 0.62 -12.09 -14.92
C PRO A 60 1.73 -12.44 -13.90
N ARG A 61 1.33 -12.87 -12.69
CA ARG A 61 2.22 -13.35 -11.64
C ARG A 61 2.49 -14.84 -11.81
N ASN A 62 3.67 -15.31 -11.38
CA ASN A 62 4.08 -16.71 -11.49
C ASN A 62 4.10 -17.29 -12.92
N LYS A 63 3.99 -16.44 -13.94
CA LYS A 63 4.00 -16.80 -15.36
C LYS A 63 4.91 -15.84 -16.15
N PRO A 64 6.25 -15.94 -16.02
CA PRO A 64 7.17 -14.98 -16.62
C PRO A 64 7.00 -14.82 -18.14
N LEU A 65 6.72 -15.91 -18.85
CA LEU A 65 6.49 -15.86 -20.30
C LEU A 65 5.25 -15.06 -20.67
N ALA A 66 4.15 -15.20 -19.90
CA ALA A 66 2.94 -14.42 -20.12
C ALA A 66 3.16 -12.92 -19.85
N ALA A 67 4.01 -12.58 -18.86
CA ALA A 67 4.41 -11.18 -18.64
C ALA A 67 5.20 -10.62 -19.83
N VAL A 68 6.10 -11.40 -20.43
CA VAL A 68 6.84 -11.00 -21.65
C VAL A 68 5.90 -10.86 -22.85
N GLU A 69 4.95 -11.77 -23.02
CA GLU A 69 3.94 -11.69 -24.09
C GLU A 69 3.06 -10.43 -23.93
N MET A 70 2.71 -10.06 -22.69
CA MET A 70 1.97 -8.83 -22.41
C MET A 70 2.76 -7.59 -22.83
N ILE A 71 4.07 -7.53 -22.53
CA ILE A 71 4.94 -6.43 -22.97
C ILE A 71 4.92 -6.34 -24.51
N GLY A 72 4.90 -7.47 -25.21
CA GLY A 72 4.80 -7.55 -26.66
C GLY A 72 3.52 -6.94 -27.25
N LYS A 73 2.43 -6.81 -26.47
CA LYS A 73 1.19 -6.13 -26.87
C LYS A 73 1.35 -4.60 -26.95
N ASN A 74 2.41 -4.06 -26.38
CA ASN A 74 2.75 -2.63 -26.37
C ASN A 74 1.63 -1.72 -25.81
N GLN A 75 0.90 -2.22 -24.79
CA GLN A 75 -0.08 -1.44 -24.05
C GLN A 75 0.60 -0.81 -22.84
N THR A 76 0.47 0.50 -22.66
CA THR A 76 1.10 1.24 -21.56
C THR A 76 0.09 2.15 -20.86
N LEU A 77 0.39 2.47 -19.60
CA LEU A 77 -0.33 3.43 -18.76
C LEU A 77 0.68 4.36 -18.09
N ASN A 78 0.38 5.65 -18.01
CA ASN A 78 1.14 6.57 -17.16
C ASN A 78 0.58 6.48 -15.75
N ILE A 79 1.40 5.99 -14.84
CA ILE A 79 1.00 5.77 -13.45
C ILE A 79 1.51 6.86 -12.53
N ASP A 80 0.80 7.04 -11.45
CA ASP A 80 1.17 7.90 -10.35
C ASP A 80 2.30 7.30 -9.51
N VAL A 81 3.13 8.17 -8.93
CA VAL A 81 4.18 7.79 -7.98
C VAL A 81 4.07 8.70 -6.76
N GLY A 82 4.14 8.13 -5.58
CA GLY A 82 4.19 8.89 -4.34
C GLY A 82 5.60 9.41 -4.06
N GLN A 83 5.71 10.65 -3.63
CA GLN A 83 6.95 11.26 -3.17
C GLN A 83 6.83 11.60 -1.68
N VAL A 84 7.88 11.29 -0.90
CA VAL A 84 7.96 11.55 0.54
C VAL A 84 9.03 12.61 0.79
N ASN A 85 8.67 13.72 1.44
CA ASN A 85 9.56 14.80 1.85
C ASN A 85 10.50 15.29 0.74
N ASP A 86 10.03 15.30 -0.52
CA ASP A 86 10.78 15.69 -1.74
C ASP A 86 12.05 14.84 -2.02
N ALA A 87 12.21 13.66 -1.36
CA ALA A 87 13.44 12.87 -1.41
C ALA A 87 13.25 11.40 -1.79
N GLU A 88 12.22 10.74 -1.27
CA GLU A 88 11.98 9.31 -1.44
C GLU A 88 10.72 9.07 -2.26
N TYR A 89 10.59 7.88 -2.86
CA TYR A 89 9.47 7.54 -3.73
C TYR A 89 8.85 6.22 -3.31
N PHE A 90 7.56 6.06 -3.59
CA PHE A 90 6.82 4.81 -3.37
C PHE A 90 5.77 4.58 -4.45
N ILE A 91 5.37 3.32 -4.62
CA ILE A 91 4.51 2.88 -5.71
C ILE A 91 3.19 2.25 -5.23
N ASN A 92 3.13 1.79 -3.98
CA ASN A 92 1.93 1.15 -3.43
C ASN A 92 1.32 1.96 -2.29
N ILE A 93 2.02 2.06 -1.15
CA ILE A 93 1.44 2.61 0.06
C ILE A 93 2.48 3.24 0.99
N ALA A 94 2.11 4.35 1.60
CA ALA A 94 2.77 4.84 2.80
C ALA A 94 1.83 4.70 3.99
N ALA A 95 2.38 4.40 5.16
CA ALA A 95 1.63 4.20 6.39
C ALA A 95 2.36 4.78 7.60
N GLY A 96 1.61 5.14 8.65
CA GLY A 96 2.19 5.57 9.91
C GLY A 96 1.29 5.28 11.09
N GLY A 97 1.87 5.33 12.29
CA GLY A 97 1.16 5.07 13.54
C GLY A 97 1.52 3.73 14.18
N SER A 98 0.68 3.25 15.10
CA SER A 98 1.00 2.12 15.97
C SER A 98 1.26 0.81 15.23
N LEU A 99 0.55 0.56 14.13
CA LEU A 99 0.77 -0.66 13.34
C LEU A 99 2.15 -0.68 12.68
N THR A 100 2.61 0.46 12.21
CA THR A 100 3.93 0.62 11.59
C THR A 100 5.05 0.26 12.57
N GLU A 101 4.93 0.69 13.83
CA GLU A 101 5.89 0.37 14.89
C GLU A 101 5.94 -1.13 15.19
N LEU A 102 4.79 -1.82 15.14
CA LEU A 102 4.70 -3.25 15.35
C LEU A 102 5.34 -4.06 14.20
N THR A 103 5.20 -3.61 12.95
CA THR A 103 5.75 -4.32 11.78
C THR A 103 7.28 -4.42 11.80
N TYR A 104 7.97 -3.46 12.40
CA TYR A 104 9.44 -3.51 12.55
C TYR A 104 9.90 -4.47 13.64
N SER A 105 9.07 -4.80 14.61
CA SER A 105 9.39 -5.79 15.65
C SER A 105 9.23 -7.24 15.20
N VAL A 106 8.65 -7.49 14.01
CA VAL A 106 8.35 -8.82 13.47
C VAL A 106 9.45 -9.32 12.53
N PRO A 107 9.96 -10.55 12.70
CA PRO A 107 10.97 -11.12 11.80
C PRO A 107 10.45 -11.19 10.35
N SER A 108 11.34 -10.86 9.39
CA SER A 108 11.04 -10.76 7.95
C SER A 108 10.43 -12.02 7.31
N ARG A 109 10.56 -13.19 7.94
CA ARG A 109 9.94 -14.44 7.47
C ARG A 109 8.42 -14.51 7.66
N LEU A 110 7.86 -13.60 8.48
CA LEU A 110 6.41 -13.49 8.74
C LEU A 110 5.79 -12.29 8.02
N LYS A 111 6.57 -11.57 7.20
CA LYS A 111 6.16 -10.37 6.45
C LYS A 111 5.31 -10.65 5.20
N THR A 112 4.89 -11.89 4.94
CA THR A 112 3.84 -12.12 3.95
C THR A 112 2.52 -11.62 4.55
N ALA A 113 1.65 -11.02 3.76
CA ALA A 113 0.38 -10.44 4.21
C ALA A 113 -0.46 -11.45 5.01
N PHE A 114 -0.53 -12.69 4.56
CA PHE A 114 -1.17 -13.79 5.29
C PHE A 114 -0.45 -14.12 6.60
N GLY A 115 0.90 -14.11 6.61
CA GLY A 115 1.68 -14.31 7.82
C GLY A 115 1.47 -13.20 8.85
N TYR A 116 1.29 -11.95 8.39
CA TYR A 116 1.09 -10.81 9.28
C TYR A 116 -0.31 -10.80 9.90
N LEU A 117 -1.36 -11.10 9.13
CA LEU A 117 -2.73 -11.21 9.66
C LEU A 117 -2.93 -12.47 10.49
N ALA A 118 -2.34 -13.61 10.09
CA ALA A 118 -2.31 -14.80 10.95
C ALA A 118 -1.50 -14.56 12.23
N TYR A 119 -0.54 -13.62 12.19
CA TYR A 119 0.21 -13.20 13.36
C TYR A 119 -0.59 -12.22 14.23
N LEU A 120 -1.37 -11.30 13.63
CA LEU A 120 -2.34 -10.49 14.37
C LEU A 120 -3.43 -11.35 15.01
N ALA A 121 -3.92 -12.37 14.31
CA ALA A 121 -4.90 -13.31 14.84
C ALA A 121 -4.33 -14.23 15.95
N LYS A 122 -3.02 -14.51 15.95
CA LYS A 122 -2.33 -15.22 17.03
C LYS A 122 -1.74 -14.27 18.08
N GLY A 123 -1.61 -12.99 17.75
CA GLY A 123 -0.91 -11.98 18.52
C GLY A 123 -1.85 -11.05 19.29
N VAL A 124 -2.90 -11.60 19.93
CA VAL A 124 -3.72 -10.88 20.94
C VAL A 124 -2.81 -10.11 21.92
N ASP A 125 -1.58 -10.58 22.15
CA ASP A 125 -0.57 -9.91 22.99
C ASP A 125 0.02 -8.62 22.39
N LEU A 126 -0.07 -8.40 21.06
CA LEU A 126 0.47 -7.19 20.40
C LEU A 126 -0.55 -6.07 20.23
N LEU A 127 -1.82 -6.42 20.15
CA LEU A 127 -2.91 -5.48 19.94
C LEU A 127 -3.10 -4.48 21.11
N PRO A 128 -2.82 -4.83 22.38
CA PRO A 128 -2.82 -3.85 23.48
C PRO A 128 -1.80 -2.71 23.32
N GLN A 129 -0.87 -2.82 22.38
CA GLN A 129 0.13 -1.77 22.09
C GLN A 129 -0.38 -0.73 21.11
N ILE A 130 -1.48 -0.98 20.41
CA ILE A 130 -2.11 0.02 19.53
C ILE A 130 -2.65 1.16 20.41
N ARG A 131 -2.26 2.38 20.08
CA ARG A 131 -2.64 3.60 20.79
C ARG A 131 -2.98 4.69 19.81
N LYS A 132 -4.00 5.44 20.13
CA LYS A 132 -4.30 6.68 19.40
C LYS A 132 -3.27 7.75 19.72
N ARG A 133 -3.01 8.58 18.73
CA ARG A 133 -2.15 9.77 18.81
C ARG A 133 -2.86 10.95 18.21
N LYS A 134 -2.73 12.10 18.84
CA LYS A 134 -3.21 13.36 18.28
C LYS A 134 -2.34 13.75 17.11
N VAL A 135 -2.99 14.01 15.99
CA VAL A 135 -2.35 14.43 14.74
C VAL A 135 -3.13 15.57 14.12
N LYS A 136 -2.41 16.35 13.32
CA LYS A 136 -2.96 17.25 12.34
C LYS A 136 -2.62 16.69 10.96
N VAL A 137 -3.62 16.45 10.15
CA VAL A 137 -3.47 15.97 8.77
C VAL A 137 -4.05 17.03 7.85
N THR A 138 -3.16 17.64 7.04
CA THR A 138 -3.56 18.61 6.02
C THR A 138 -3.68 17.87 4.69
N HIS A 139 -4.76 18.08 3.99
CA HIS A 139 -5.07 17.50 2.68
C HIS A 139 -5.72 18.55 1.78
N ASP A 140 -5.99 18.23 0.50
CA ASP A 140 -6.44 19.21 -0.49
C ASP A 140 -7.74 19.93 -0.08
N ASP A 141 -8.69 19.22 0.53
CA ASP A 141 -10.00 19.74 0.91
C ASP A 141 -10.05 20.36 2.33
N GLY A 142 -8.92 20.33 3.07
CA GLY A 142 -8.88 20.93 4.40
C GLY A 142 -7.91 20.30 5.38
N VAL A 143 -8.31 20.28 6.65
CA VAL A 143 -7.49 19.83 7.76
C VAL A 143 -8.32 18.92 8.67
N PHE A 144 -7.83 17.71 8.88
CA PHE A 144 -8.28 16.86 9.97
C PHE A 144 -7.40 17.09 11.18
N GLU A 145 -7.99 17.36 12.34
CA GLU A 145 -7.29 17.39 13.62
C GLU A 145 -8.02 16.49 14.61
N GLY A 146 -7.36 15.44 15.07
CA GLY A 146 -7.98 14.42 15.89
C GLY A 146 -7.01 13.34 16.35
N GLU A 147 -7.58 12.26 16.90
CA GLU A 147 -6.83 11.11 17.35
C GLU A 147 -6.99 9.96 16.37
N ILE A 148 -5.86 9.42 15.91
CA ILE A 148 -5.79 8.23 15.04
C ILE A 148 -4.83 7.20 15.64
N SER A 149 -5.10 5.92 15.41
CA SER A 149 -4.18 4.84 15.74
C SER A 149 -3.17 4.61 14.62
N MET A 150 -3.60 4.78 13.37
CA MET A 150 -2.79 4.62 12.18
C MET A 150 -3.40 5.38 10.99
N PHE A 151 -2.58 5.61 9.97
CA PHE A 151 -3.05 6.11 8.68
C PHE A 151 -2.39 5.35 7.53
N PHE A 152 -3.04 5.39 6.37
CA PHE A 152 -2.55 4.86 5.11
C PHE A 152 -2.75 5.90 4.01
N ALA A 153 -1.74 6.08 3.17
CA ALA A 153 -1.81 6.84 1.93
C ALA A 153 -1.50 5.87 0.78
N ALA A 154 -2.55 5.38 0.13
CA ALA A 154 -2.47 4.35 -0.89
C ALA A 154 -2.53 4.95 -2.30
N LEU A 155 -1.69 4.46 -3.21
CA LEU A 155 -1.70 4.71 -4.65
C LEU A 155 -2.41 3.59 -5.41
N THR A 156 -2.40 2.38 -4.82
CA THR A 156 -2.99 1.19 -5.43
C THR A 156 -4.03 0.59 -4.50
N ASN A 157 -4.92 -0.20 -5.06
CA ASN A 157 -5.88 -0.98 -4.28
C ASN A 157 -5.25 -2.21 -3.61
N SER A 158 -4.10 -2.70 -4.10
CA SER A 158 -3.44 -3.91 -3.63
C SER A 158 -2.30 -3.61 -2.66
N VAL A 159 -2.44 -4.07 -1.43
CA VAL A 159 -1.44 -3.91 -0.37
C VAL A 159 -1.35 -5.17 0.46
N GLY A 160 -0.16 -5.76 0.52
CA GLY A 160 0.09 -6.93 1.35
C GLY A 160 -0.76 -8.14 0.96
N GLY A 161 -1.16 -8.26 -0.32
CA GLY A 161 -2.05 -9.30 -0.81
C GLY A 161 -3.55 -8.96 -0.69
N PHE A 162 -3.92 -7.82 -0.09
CA PHE A 162 -5.32 -7.36 -0.02
C PHE A 162 -5.61 -6.42 -1.17
N GLU A 163 -6.62 -6.74 -1.97
CA GLU A 163 -7.01 -5.93 -3.14
C GLU A 163 -8.16 -4.95 -2.86
N LYS A 164 -8.66 -4.90 -1.63
CA LYS A 164 -9.84 -4.08 -1.28
C LYS A 164 -9.56 -3.06 -0.18
N ILE A 165 -8.27 -2.79 0.16
CA ILE A 165 -7.93 -1.80 1.21
C ILE A 165 -8.26 -0.36 0.76
N ALA A 166 -8.09 -0.07 -0.52
CA ALA A 166 -8.47 1.16 -1.16
C ALA A 166 -9.24 0.83 -2.46
N PRO A 167 -10.52 0.38 -2.35
CA PRO A 167 -11.22 -0.23 -3.47
C PRO A 167 -11.46 0.73 -4.66
N ASP A 168 -11.44 2.03 -4.42
CA ASP A 168 -11.58 3.08 -5.43
C ASP A 168 -10.26 3.73 -5.84
N ALA A 169 -9.11 3.20 -5.39
CA ALA A 169 -7.81 3.71 -5.81
C ALA A 169 -7.61 3.50 -7.31
N LYS A 170 -7.15 4.55 -7.99
CA LYS A 170 -6.79 4.53 -9.40
C LYS A 170 -5.30 4.76 -9.53
N LEU A 171 -4.74 4.17 -10.58
CA LEU A 171 -3.29 4.22 -10.82
C LEU A 171 -2.83 5.55 -11.45
N ASP A 172 -3.77 6.39 -11.91
CA ASP A 172 -3.50 7.52 -12.80
C ASP A 172 -4.44 8.72 -12.59
N ASP A 173 -5.05 8.88 -11.41
CA ASP A 173 -5.96 9.99 -11.11
C ASP A 173 -5.29 11.19 -10.40
N GLY A 174 -4.01 11.08 -10.08
CA GLY A 174 -3.24 12.12 -9.38
C GLY A 174 -3.56 12.18 -7.88
N LEU A 175 -4.25 11.19 -7.31
CA LEU A 175 -4.71 11.22 -5.94
C LEU A 175 -4.23 10.00 -5.13
N PHE A 176 -3.92 10.23 -3.87
CA PHE A 176 -3.85 9.17 -2.87
C PHE A 176 -5.25 8.86 -2.33
N THR A 177 -5.49 7.61 -1.99
CA THR A 177 -6.54 7.26 -1.05
C THR A 177 -5.96 7.35 0.36
N LEU A 178 -6.41 8.35 1.14
CA LEU A 178 -6.01 8.54 2.53
C LEU A 178 -7.04 7.90 3.45
N ILE A 179 -6.58 6.98 4.29
CA ILE A 179 -7.39 6.26 5.27
C ILE A 179 -6.85 6.57 6.66
N LEU A 180 -7.66 7.21 7.52
CA LEU A 180 -7.31 7.47 8.91
C LEU A 180 -8.14 6.54 9.81
N VAL A 181 -7.48 5.73 10.63
CA VAL A 181 -8.13 4.82 11.58
C VAL A 181 -8.23 5.50 12.93
N LYS A 182 -9.47 5.77 13.37
CA LYS A 182 -9.77 6.57 14.58
C LYS A 182 -9.98 5.74 15.85
N THR A 183 -9.86 4.42 15.78
CA THR A 183 -10.00 3.53 16.93
C THR A 183 -8.68 2.88 17.35
N ASP A 184 -8.53 2.61 18.64
CA ASP A 184 -7.52 1.73 19.24
C ASP A 184 -8.17 0.57 20.03
N ASN A 185 -9.48 0.43 19.90
CA ASN A 185 -10.23 -0.68 20.49
C ASN A 185 -9.97 -1.96 19.68
N LEU A 186 -9.50 -3.00 20.36
CA LEU A 186 -9.14 -4.28 19.75
C LEU A 186 -10.28 -4.89 18.93
N PHE A 187 -11.50 -4.88 19.47
CA PHE A 187 -12.66 -5.50 18.80
C PHE A 187 -13.03 -4.75 17.52
N GLU A 188 -12.99 -3.41 17.58
CA GLU A 188 -13.26 -2.56 16.43
C GLU A 188 -12.18 -2.72 15.36
N LEU A 189 -10.90 -2.86 15.74
CA LEU A 189 -9.80 -3.11 14.81
C LEU A 189 -9.94 -4.47 14.12
N LEU A 190 -10.30 -5.53 14.84
CA LEU A 190 -10.56 -6.85 14.25
C LEU A 190 -11.76 -6.81 13.30
N ALA A 191 -12.83 -6.13 13.70
CA ALA A 191 -13.99 -5.93 12.83
C ALA A 191 -13.60 -5.14 11.56
N LEU A 192 -12.81 -4.07 11.70
CA LEU A 192 -12.31 -3.29 10.56
C LEU A 192 -11.46 -4.13 9.61
N ILE A 193 -10.58 -5.01 10.12
CA ILE A 193 -9.79 -5.91 9.29
C ILE A 193 -10.71 -6.81 8.46
N SER A 194 -11.75 -7.40 9.07
CA SER A 194 -12.74 -8.21 8.36
C SER A 194 -13.47 -7.38 7.27
N MET A 195 -13.82 -6.13 7.57
CA MET A 195 -14.47 -5.22 6.63
C MET A 195 -13.53 -4.80 5.48
N VAL A 196 -12.24 -4.58 5.76
CA VAL A 196 -11.21 -4.27 4.73
C VAL A 196 -11.06 -5.42 3.74
N ILE A 197 -11.03 -6.66 4.22
CA ILE A 197 -10.95 -7.84 3.36
C ILE A 197 -12.17 -7.90 2.41
N LYS A 198 -13.35 -7.55 2.90
CA LYS A 198 -14.60 -7.52 2.14
C LYS A 198 -14.78 -6.25 1.29
N GLY A 199 -13.95 -5.22 1.50
CA GLY A 199 -14.07 -3.91 0.85
C GLY A 199 -15.25 -3.06 1.37
N SER A 200 -15.78 -3.35 2.57
CA SER A 200 -16.97 -2.68 3.15
C SER A 200 -16.66 -1.71 4.29
N HIS A 201 -15.39 -1.34 4.48
CA HIS A 201 -14.92 -0.49 5.59
C HIS A 201 -15.02 1.00 5.33
N VAL A 202 -15.24 1.41 4.08
CA VAL A 202 -15.14 2.82 3.62
C VAL A 202 -16.07 3.75 4.39
N ASP A 203 -17.27 3.27 4.74
CA ASP A 203 -18.30 4.04 5.46
C ASP A 203 -18.31 3.79 6.99
N ASP A 204 -17.29 3.11 7.54
CA ASP A 204 -17.25 2.83 8.98
C ASP A 204 -16.94 4.11 9.78
N VAL A 205 -17.62 4.29 10.91
CA VAL A 205 -17.49 5.49 11.78
C VAL A 205 -16.07 5.68 12.35
N ASN A 206 -15.29 4.61 12.42
CA ASN A 206 -13.90 4.62 12.87
C ASN A 206 -12.90 4.91 11.75
N ILE A 207 -13.38 5.09 10.53
CA ILE A 207 -12.56 5.43 9.36
C ILE A 207 -12.87 6.87 8.92
N GLU A 208 -11.82 7.60 8.55
CA GLU A 208 -11.93 8.76 7.67
C GLU A 208 -11.30 8.36 6.35
N TYR A 209 -12.07 8.44 5.28
CA TYR A 209 -11.68 7.99 3.94
C TYR A 209 -11.72 9.17 2.98
N LEU A 210 -10.57 9.59 2.48
CA LEU A 210 -10.39 10.84 1.75
C LEU A 210 -9.54 10.61 0.49
N LYS A 211 -9.68 11.49 -0.50
CA LYS A 211 -8.77 11.59 -1.66
C LYS A 211 -7.98 12.87 -1.56
N SER A 212 -6.68 12.81 -1.90
CA SER A 212 -5.83 14.00 -1.85
C SER A 212 -4.59 13.84 -2.73
N SER A 213 -4.20 14.89 -3.43
CA SER A 213 -2.94 14.92 -4.20
C SER A 213 -1.73 15.21 -3.31
N GLN A 214 -1.96 15.88 -2.18
CA GLN A 214 -0.93 16.20 -1.20
C GLN A 214 -1.44 15.96 0.22
N ILE A 215 -0.63 15.31 1.04
CA ILE A 215 -0.95 14.98 2.43
C ILE A 215 0.23 15.40 3.31
N LYS A 216 -0.03 16.15 4.37
CA LYS A 216 0.95 16.43 5.41
C LYS A 216 0.45 15.89 6.75
N VAL A 217 1.24 15.06 7.41
CA VAL A 217 0.92 14.48 8.71
C VAL A 217 1.87 15.04 9.76
N GLU A 218 1.31 15.70 10.78
CA GLU A 218 2.02 16.35 11.87
C GLU A 218 1.53 15.77 13.22
N PRO A 219 2.36 14.99 13.93
CA PRO A 219 2.03 14.59 15.31
C PRO A 219 1.93 15.84 16.22
N LEU A 220 0.87 15.89 17.04
CA LEU A 220 0.67 16.96 18.03
C LEU A 220 1.17 16.54 19.42
N THR A 221 2.05 15.55 19.48
CA THR A 221 2.66 15.02 20.71
C THR A 221 4.16 14.85 20.49
N ASP A 222 4.94 14.83 21.58
CA ASP A 222 6.39 14.62 21.53
C ASP A 222 6.81 13.18 21.14
N LYS A 223 5.86 12.27 21.01
CA LYS A 223 6.14 10.89 20.63
C LYS A 223 6.40 10.79 19.13
N LYS A 224 7.51 10.18 18.76
CA LYS A 224 7.83 9.87 17.37
C LYS A 224 6.74 8.99 16.75
N MET A 225 6.42 9.27 15.50
CA MET A 225 5.55 8.45 14.68
C MET A 225 6.35 7.97 13.47
N MET A 226 6.67 6.69 13.45
CA MET A 226 7.43 6.07 12.36
C MET A 226 6.57 5.97 11.13
N ILE A 227 7.18 6.20 9.97
CA ILE A 227 6.57 6.09 8.66
C ILE A 227 7.13 4.86 7.97
N ASN A 228 6.24 4.07 7.38
CA ASN A 228 6.55 2.98 6.49
C ASN A 228 6.23 3.39 5.06
N VAL A 229 7.10 3.06 4.14
CA VAL A 229 6.97 3.34 2.71
C VAL A 229 7.24 2.06 1.95
N ASP A 230 6.23 1.49 1.30
CA ASP A 230 6.31 0.20 0.59
C ASP A 230 6.98 -0.94 1.39
N GLY A 231 6.74 -0.98 2.71
CA GLY A 231 7.32 -2.00 3.59
C GLY A 231 8.65 -1.64 4.25
N GLU A 232 9.30 -0.53 3.85
CA GLU A 232 10.58 -0.05 4.37
C GLU A 232 10.39 1.17 5.28
N TYR A 233 11.41 1.48 6.11
CA TYR A 233 11.39 2.66 6.97
C TYR A 233 11.62 3.93 6.15
N GLY A 234 10.63 4.81 6.11
CA GLY A 234 10.62 6.09 5.40
C GLY A 234 10.78 7.31 6.33
N GLY A 235 11.42 7.15 7.48
CA GLY A 235 11.65 8.23 8.44
C GLY A 235 10.57 8.35 9.53
N ASP A 236 10.56 9.50 10.21
CA ASP A 236 9.60 9.84 11.26
C ASP A 236 8.77 11.06 10.83
N ALA A 237 7.50 11.12 11.23
CA ALA A 237 6.69 12.33 11.07
C ALA A 237 7.26 13.50 11.93
N PRO A 238 7.12 14.78 11.50
CA PRO A 238 6.23 15.23 10.44
C PRO A 238 6.68 14.81 9.03
N VAL A 239 5.72 14.47 8.18
CA VAL A 239 5.95 13.97 6.83
C VAL A 239 4.99 14.61 5.84
N THR A 240 5.47 14.84 4.62
CA THR A 240 4.65 15.30 3.49
C THR A 240 4.71 14.25 2.38
N PHE A 241 3.54 13.87 1.88
CA PHE A 241 3.38 13.04 0.70
C PHE A 241 2.84 13.89 -0.43
N ARG A 242 3.40 13.72 -1.63
CA ARG A 242 2.93 14.35 -2.87
C ARG A 242 2.71 13.28 -3.93
N ASN A 243 1.55 13.29 -4.56
CA ASN A 243 1.30 12.46 -5.74
C ASN A 243 1.95 13.12 -6.97
N LEU A 244 2.79 12.38 -7.65
CA LEU A 244 3.39 12.77 -8.92
C LEU A 244 2.55 12.11 -10.03
N HIS A 245 1.57 12.86 -10.52
CA HIS A 245 0.57 12.36 -11.46
C HIS A 245 1.20 11.94 -12.80
N GLY A 246 0.83 10.74 -13.27
CA GLY A 246 1.25 10.19 -14.56
C GLY A 246 2.78 10.09 -14.72
N HIS A 247 3.50 9.84 -13.62
CA HIS A 247 4.93 10.04 -13.53
C HIS A 247 5.79 9.01 -14.27
N ILE A 248 5.35 7.76 -14.34
CA ILE A 248 6.06 6.66 -15.01
C ILE A 248 5.15 6.00 -16.04
N GLU A 249 5.64 5.85 -17.27
CA GLU A 249 4.97 5.05 -18.30
C GLU A 249 5.34 3.57 -18.13
N ILE A 250 4.35 2.72 -17.86
CA ILE A 250 4.56 1.30 -17.56
C ILE A 250 3.73 0.40 -18.47
N PHE A 251 4.29 -0.75 -18.85
CA PHE A 251 3.57 -1.78 -19.60
C PHE A 251 2.56 -2.48 -18.70
N VAL A 252 1.31 -2.56 -19.16
CA VAL A 252 0.18 -3.11 -18.41
C VAL A 252 -0.72 -3.96 -19.32
N ASN A 253 -1.65 -4.69 -18.72
CA ASN A 253 -2.75 -5.32 -19.43
C ASN A 253 -4.00 -4.44 -19.30
N LEU A 254 -4.21 -3.50 -20.24
CA LEU A 254 -5.33 -2.57 -20.21
C LEU A 254 -6.69 -3.28 -20.26
N ASP A 255 -6.78 -4.41 -20.94
CA ASP A 255 -8.02 -5.18 -21.01
C ASP A 255 -8.43 -5.73 -19.65
N GLU A 256 -7.45 -6.13 -18.84
CA GLU A 256 -7.66 -6.63 -17.48
C GLU A 256 -7.84 -5.51 -16.45
N ILE A 257 -7.16 -4.37 -16.61
CA ILE A 257 -7.33 -3.21 -15.71
C ILE A 257 -8.76 -2.67 -15.78
N ASN A 258 -9.37 -2.69 -16.97
CA ASN A 258 -10.75 -2.24 -17.17
C ASN A 258 -11.81 -3.26 -16.72
N ASN A 259 -11.40 -4.49 -16.42
CA ASN A 259 -12.28 -5.52 -15.87
C ASN A 259 -12.09 -5.57 -14.35
N ASP A 260 -13.17 -5.33 -13.58
CA ASP A 260 -13.17 -5.28 -12.10
C ASP A 260 -12.94 -6.64 -11.40
N HIS A 261 -12.36 -7.63 -12.08
CA HIS A 261 -12.00 -8.89 -11.46
C HIS A 261 -10.64 -8.76 -10.76
N TYR A 262 -10.66 -8.70 -9.42
CA TYR A 262 -9.48 -8.47 -8.59
C TYR A 262 -8.67 -9.74 -8.27
N LEU A 263 -9.34 -10.85 -8.03
CA LEU A 263 -8.71 -12.11 -7.59
C LEU A 263 -9.14 -13.30 -8.45
N GLY A 264 -8.35 -14.37 -8.45
CA GLY A 264 -8.83 -15.67 -8.84
C GLY A 264 -9.75 -16.26 -7.77
N ASP A 265 -10.72 -17.07 -8.15
CA ASP A 265 -11.75 -17.63 -7.27
C ASP A 265 -11.16 -18.29 -6.00
N GLU A 266 -10.03 -19.02 -6.11
CA GLU A 266 -9.36 -19.67 -4.98
C GLU A 266 -8.76 -18.67 -3.97
N GLU A 267 -8.15 -17.56 -4.45
CA GLU A 267 -7.58 -16.52 -3.55
C GLU A 267 -8.70 -15.74 -2.85
N GLU A 268 -9.85 -15.58 -3.46
CA GLU A 268 -11.01 -14.89 -2.88
C GLU A 268 -11.69 -15.73 -1.78
N GLU A 269 -11.84 -17.05 -1.98
CA GLU A 269 -12.37 -17.98 -0.96
C GLU A 269 -11.47 -18.02 0.29
N ASP A 270 -10.14 -18.03 0.12
CA ASP A 270 -9.20 -18.02 1.23
C ASP A 270 -9.29 -16.70 2.04
N LEU A 271 -9.48 -15.57 1.37
CA LEU A 271 -9.64 -14.27 2.04
C LEU A 271 -10.97 -14.14 2.76
N GLU A 272 -12.06 -14.67 2.22
CA GLU A 272 -13.36 -14.69 2.88
C GLU A 272 -13.33 -15.54 4.16
N ALA A 273 -12.68 -16.69 4.13
CA ALA A 273 -12.49 -17.54 5.31
C ALA A 273 -11.70 -16.82 6.42
N VAL A 274 -10.65 -16.07 6.04
CA VAL A 274 -9.87 -15.23 6.97
C VAL A 274 -10.74 -14.11 7.54
N ALA A 275 -11.53 -13.43 6.72
CA ALA A 275 -12.42 -12.35 7.16
C ALA A 275 -13.48 -12.84 8.16
N GLN A 276 -14.05 -14.02 7.90
CA GLN A 276 -15.03 -14.62 8.79
C GLN A 276 -14.41 -14.95 10.15
N LYS A 277 -13.20 -15.51 10.17
CA LYS A 277 -12.47 -15.81 11.41
C LYS A 277 -12.23 -14.57 12.25
N PHE A 278 -11.82 -13.44 11.66
CA PHE A 278 -11.64 -12.18 12.39
C PHE A 278 -12.96 -11.63 12.95
N ALA A 279 -14.06 -11.77 12.21
CA ALA A 279 -15.37 -11.36 12.69
C ALA A 279 -15.82 -12.19 13.90
N GLU A 280 -15.63 -13.51 13.85
CA GLU A 280 -15.95 -14.43 14.95
C GLU A 280 -15.10 -14.16 16.19
N GLU A 281 -13.78 -13.92 16.04
CA GLU A 281 -12.89 -13.54 17.13
C GLU A 281 -13.30 -12.20 17.77
N ALA A 282 -13.72 -11.21 16.97
CA ALA A 282 -14.21 -9.92 17.47
C ALA A 282 -15.49 -10.09 18.30
N GLU A 283 -16.42 -10.98 17.92
CA GLU A 283 -17.64 -11.26 18.67
C GLU A 283 -17.36 -12.02 19.98
N GLN A 284 -16.52 -13.06 19.94
CA GLN A 284 -16.13 -13.82 21.13
C GLN A 284 -15.50 -12.93 22.20
N LEU A 285 -14.56 -12.08 21.80
CA LEU A 285 -13.92 -11.16 22.72
C LEU A 285 -14.90 -10.11 23.29
N LYS A 286 -15.92 -9.67 22.54
CA LYS A 286 -16.99 -8.80 23.07
C LYS A 286 -17.84 -9.47 24.15
N GLU A 287 -18.02 -10.79 24.06
CA GLU A 287 -18.78 -11.57 25.05
C GLU A 287 -17.98 -11.82 26.32
N GLU A 288 -16.65 -12.01 26.22
CA GLU A 288 -15.76 -12.24 27.37
C GLU A 288 -15.56 -10.96 28.25
N VAL A 289 -15.78 -9.77 27.68
CA VAL A 289 -15.62 -8.47 28.38
C VAL A 289 -16.93 -7.98 29.00
N LYS A 290 -18.06 -8.67 28.77
CA LYS A 290 -19.37 -8.37 29.43
C LYS A 290 -19.51 -9.17 30.72
#